data_c73778350007e53763cf36a0a7db6c93
#
_entry.id   c73778350007e53763cf36a0a7db6c93
#
_cell.length_a   1.000
_cell.length_b   1.000
_cell.length_c   1.000
_cell.angle_alpha   90.00
_cell.angle_beta   90.00
_cell.angle_gamma   90.00
#
_symmetry.space_group_name_H-M   'P 1'
#
loop_
_entity.id
_entity.type
_entity.pdbx_description
1 polymer ?
#
loop_
_entity_poly.entity_id
_entity_poly.type
_entity_poly.pdbx_seq_one_letter_code
_entity_poly.pdbx_strand_id
1 'polypeptide(L)'
;MKEVRPPKRPLIFYYCVAMLILLLFNFLAMPWMARQQIQEVDYGTFMDMAENQDLGQVEIQEQENQIVFTNKDETAVYSTGMIPDPDLKQMLKDSGAEFSGQVIQQTDPILSFLLTWILPIVIFVALGQYLSRRMMKNMGGPNAMAFGKSNAKVYVKSSEGIKFSDVAGEDEAKDNLKEIVEYLHDPKKYQEIGATMPKGILLVGPPGTGKTMLAKAVAGEANVPFFSISGSDFVEMFVGMGASKVRDLFKQAKEKAPCIVFIDEIDAIGQKRNSGAYGGNDEREQTLNQLLTEMDGFEGNTGVIILAATNRPESLDPALTRPGRFDRRVPVELPDLQGREDILKVHAKKIKVAEDVDWGKVARMASGASGAELANIVNEAALRAVRDGRRFAAQADLEESIEVVIAGYQKKNAILTDQEKKVVAYHEIGHALVAAKQTNSAPVQKITIVPRTSGALGYTRQGEEGNHYLMSQEELENKIATLTGGRAAEELVFHSASTGASNDIEQATKLARAMITRYGMSSDFDMVALETVQNQYLGGDASLACSAETAAEIDRQVVELVKRQHEKANRILSENREKLDELARYLYEKETITGDEFMEILNQ
;
A
#
# COMPACT_ATOMS: atom_id res chain seq x y z
N MET A 1 -2.67 -10.37 -17.02
CA MET A 1 -3.29 -10.90 -15.79
C MET A 1 -2.37 -11.97 -15.19
N LYS A 2 -1.71 -11.70 -14.06
CA LYS A 2 -0.97 -12.73 -13.31
C LYS A 2 -1.96 -13.33 -12.31
N GLU A 3 -2.18 -14.64 -12.43
CA GLU A 3 -2.96 -15.40 -11.46
C GLU A 3 -2.41 -15.20 -10.06
N VAL A 4 -3.25 -14.69 -9.17
CA VAL A 4 -2.98 -14.66 -7.74
C VAL A 4 -3.17 -16.07 -7.21
N ARG A 5 -2.07 -16.80 -7.01
CA ARG A 5 -2.12 -18.11 -6.34
C ARG A 5 -2.48 -17.90 -4.87
N PRO A 6 -3.47 -18.63 -4.34
CA PRO A 6 -3.80 -18.55 -2.92
C PRO A 6 -2.61 -18.97 -2.06
N PRO A 7 -2.47 -18.44 -0.84
CA PRO A 7 -1.35 -18.76 0.04
C PRO A 7 -1.34 -20.27 0.31
N LYS A 8 -0.21 -20.93 0.04
CA LYS A 8 0.00 -22.35 0.35
C LYS A 8 -0.04 -22.52 1.86
N ARG A 9 -1.02 -23.26 2.37
CA ARG A 9 -1.09 -23.62 3.79
C ARG A 9 0.17 -24.40 4.18
N PRO A 10 0.71 -24.21 5.40
CA PRO A 10 1.92 -24.89 5.84
C PRO A 10 1.72 -26.41 5.81
N LEU A 11 2.78 -27.14 5.48
CA LEU A 11 2.75 -28.60 5.29
C LEU A 11 2.19 -29.33 6.52
N ILE A 12 2.44 -28.79 7.71
CA ILE A 12 1.93 -29.30 8.99
C ILE A 12 0.39 -29.36 9.04
N PHE A 13 -0.31 -28.44 8.35
CA PHE A 13 -1.76 -28.45 8.26
C PHE A 13 -2.27 -29.69 7.54
N TYR A 14 -1.63 -30.11 6.44
CA TYR A 14 -2.00 -31.31 5.69
C TYR A 14 -1.71 -32.58 6.49
N TYR A 15 -0.63 -32.61 7.27
CA TYR A 15 -0.34 -33.71 8.19
C TYR A 15 -1.37 -33.82 9.32
N CYS A 16 -1.77 -32.69 9.92
CA CYS A 16 -2.82 -32.68 10.93
C CYS A 16 -4.17 -33.13 10.37
N VAL A 17 -4.52 -32.72 9.17
CA VAL A 17 -5.76 -33.14 8.50
C VAL A 17 -5.72 -34.62 8.14
N ALA A 18 -4.62 -35.14 7.59
CA ALA A 18 -4.47 -36.56 7.28
C ALA A 18 -4.54 -37.44 8.53
N MET A 19 -3.91 -37.01 9.62
CA MET A 19 -3.94 -37.71 10.90
C MET A 19 -5.36 -37.69 11.53
N LEU A 20 -6.06 -36.56 11.40
CA LEU A 20 -7.46 -36.45 11.86
C LEU A 20 -8.39 -37.39 11.06
N ILE A 21 -8.21 -37.49 9.75
CA ILE A 21 -8.98 -38.40 8.87
C ILE A 21 -8.70 -39.86 9.24
N LEU A 22 -7.43 -40.25 9.47
CA LEU A 22 -7.06 -41.59 9.90
C LEU A 22 -7.65 -41.96 11.27
N LEU A 23 -7.64 -41.04 12.24
CA LEU A 23 -8.27 -41.22 13.54
C LEU A 23 -9.78 -41.36 13.44
N LEU A 24 -10.43 -40.52 12.63
CA LEU A 24 -11.89 -40.62 12.41
C LEU A 24 -12.26 -41.91 11.69
N PHE A 25 -11.48 -42.37 10.72
CA PHE A 25 -11.71 -43.63 10.03
C PHE A 25 -11.59 -44.82 10.99
N ASN A 26 -10.54 -44.84 11.80
CA ASN A 26 -10.30 -45.94 12.76
C ASN A 26 -11.33 -45.97 13.92
N PHE A 27 -11.80 -44.79 14.36
CA PHE A 27 -12.73 -44.71 15.52
C PHE A 27 -14.22 -44.83 15.11
N LEU A 28 -14.59 -44.42 13.92
CA LEU A 28 -16.00 -44.38 13.47
C LEU A 28 -16.34 -45.40 12.38
N ALA A 29 -15.48 -45.53 11.38
CA ALA A 29 -15.80 -46.36 10.20
C ALA A 29 -15.53 -47.85 10.45
N MET A 30 -14.43 -48.21 11.09
CA MET A 30 -14.08 -49.60 11.38
C MET A 30 -15.12 -50.31 12.28
N PRO A 31 -15.54 -49.75 13.43
CA PRO A 31 -16.56 -50.38 14.27
C PRO A 31 -17.95 -50.43 13.58
N TRP A 32 -18.26 -49.44 12.76
CA TRP A 32 -19.51 -49.39 12.02
C TRP A 32 -19.56 -50.47 10.94
N MET A 33 -18.50 -50.70 10.21
CA MET A 33 -18.40 -51.77 9.21
C MET A 33 -18.47 -53.17 9.83
N ALA A 34 -17.89 -53.35 11.01
CA ALA A 34 -17.92 -54.64 11.73
C ALA A 34 -19.33 -54.99 12.22
N ARG A 35 -20.16 -54.02 12.58
CA ARG A 35 -21.54 -54.22 13.08
C ARG A 35 -22.56 -54.52 11.99
N GLN A 36 -22.32 -54.26 10.73
CA GLN A 36 -23.28 -54.45 9.67
C GLN A 36 -23.39 -55.90 9.16
N GLN A 37 -22.56 -56.81 9.62
CA GLN A 37 -22.55 -58.21 9.15
C GLN A 37 -23.30 -59.20 10.06
N ILE A 38 -23.72 -58.81 11.27
CA ILE A 38 -24.35 -59.68 12.24
C ILE A 38 -25.79 -59.17 12.51
N GLN A 39 -26.80 -60.01 12.29
CA GLN A 39 -28.18 -59.69 12.62
C GLN A 39 -28.52 -60.18 14.00
N GLU A 40 -28.96 -59.30 14.88
CA GLU A 40 -29.41 -59.65 16.21
C GLU A 40 -30.82 -60.20 16.19
N VAL A 41 -31.03 -61.42 16.74
CA VAL A 41 -32.35 -62.10 16.79
C VAL A 41 -32.62 -62.54 18.25
N ASP A 42 -33.91 -62.74 18.56
CA ASP A 42 -34.30 -63.27 19.86
C ASP A 42 -33.95 -64.78 20.01
N TYR A 43 -33.84 -65.24 21.26
CA TYR A 43 -33.53 -66.62 21.57
C TYR A 43 -34.60 -67.61 21.05
N GLY A 44 -35.88 -67.21 20.97
CA GLY A 44 -36.97 -68.00 20.40
C GLY A 44 -36.72 -68.31 18.94
N THR A 45 -36.34 -67.30 18.14
CA THR A 45 -35.97 -67.48 16.73
C THR A 45 -34.78 -68.44 16.55
N PHE A 46 -33.80 -68.39 17.42
CA PHE A 46 -32.70 -69.35 17.42
C PHE A 46 -33.20 -70.78 17.70
N MET A 47 -34.11 -70.97 18.68
CA MET A 47 -34.72 -72.25 18.97
C MET A 47 -35.53 -72.80 17.80
N ASP A 48 -36.36 -71.92 17.15
CA ASP A 48 -37.12 -72.29 15.99
C ASP A 48 -36.22 -72.75 14.83
N MET A 49 -35.10 -72.07 14.59
CA MET A 49 -34.14 -72.47 13.57
C MET A 49 -33.42 -73.77 13.93
N ALA A 50 -33.19 -74.05 15.21
CA ALA A 50 -32.64 -75.32 15.68
C ALA A 50 -33.61 -76.50 15.44
N GLU A 51 -34.89 -76.32 15.80
CA GLU A 51 -35.96 -77.36 15.59
C GLU A 51 -36.18 -77.64 14.10
N ASN A 52 -36.11 -76.61 13.26
CA ASN A 52 -36.26 -76.74 11.82
C ASN A 52 -35.03 -77.25 11.09
N GLN A 53 -33.95 -77.56 11.79
CA GLN A 53 -32.64 -78.00 11.25
C GLN A 53 -32.04 -77.02 10.22
N ASP A 54 -32.24 -75.70 10.44
CA ASP A 54 -31.74 -74.62 9.59
C ASP A 54 -30.53 -73.87 10.21
N LEU A 55 -29.88 -74.53 11.18
CA LEU A 55 -28.61 -74.01 11.74
C LEU A 55 -27.40 -74.60 10.99
N GLY A 56 -26.43 -73.74 10.66
CA GLY A 56 -25.16 -74.11 10.11
C GLY A 56 -24.07 -74.24 11.18
N GLN A 57 -23.22 -73.24 11.33
CA GLN A 57 -22.19 -73.16 12.38
C GLN A 57 -22.74 -72.36 13.58
N VAL A 58 -22.50 -72.86 14.81
CA VAL A 58 -22.90 -72.22 16.06
C VAL A 58 -21.68 -72.03 16.93
N GLU A 59 -21.35 -70.79 17.28
CA GLU A 59 -20.29 -70.43 18.20
C GLU A 59 -20.87 -69.93 19.50
N ILE A 60 -20.56 -70.62 20.63
CA ILE A 60 -21.00 -70.22 21.94
C ILE A 60 -19.90 -69.36 22.60
N GLN A 61 -20.20 -68.10 22.80
CA GLN A 61 -19.30 -67.08 23.37
C GLN A 61 -19.69 -66.84 24.84
N GLU A 62 -19.20 -67.67 25.76
CA GLU A 62 -19.56 -67.61 27.17
C GLU A 62 -19.16 -66.30 27.86
N GLN A 63 -18.08 -65.64 27.45
CA GLN A 63 -17.61 -64.36 28.02
C GLN A 63 -18.48 -63.17 27.61
N GLU A 64 -19.03 -63.19 26.44
CA GLU A 64 -19.89 -62.13 25.91
C GLU A 64 -21.37 -62.44 26.15
N ASN A 65 -21.66 -63.59 26.77
CA ASN A 65 -23.02 -64.08 27.06
C ASN A 65 -23.92 -64.09 25.83
N GLN A 66 -23.36 -64.50 24.67
CA GLN A 66 -24.06 -64.53 23.37
C GLN A 66 -23.74 -65.81 22.59
N ILE A 67 -24.66 -66.18 21.71
CA ILE A 67 -24.48 -67.26 20.75
C ILE A 67 -24.50 -66.63 19.35
N VAL A 68 -23.41 -66.83 18.60
CA VAL A 68 -23.31 -66.40 17.19
C VAL A 68 -23.50 -67.62 16.32
N PHE A 69 -24.38 -67.55 15.31
CA PHE A 69 -24.69 -68.69 14.47
C PHE A 69 -25.00 -68.29 13.03
N THR A 70 -24.86 -69.22 12.11
CA THR A 70 -25.20 -69.02 10.70
C THR A 70 -26.43 -69.88 10.36
N ASN A 71 -27.19 -69.50 9.34
CA ASN A 71 -28.16 -70.38 8.72
C ASN A 71 -27.46 -71.52 7.97
N LYS A 72 -28.18 -72.60 7.63
CA LYS A 72 -27.63 -73.80 7.00
C LYS A 72 -26.87 -73.53 5.69
N ASP A 73 -27.28 -72.50 4.93
CA ASP A 73 -26.63 -72.07 3.68
C ASP A 73 -25.45 -71.10 3.87
N GLU A 74 -25.06 -70.79 5.10
CA GLU A 74 -24.03 -69.86 5.50
C GLU A 74 -24.10 -68.47 4.87
N THR A 75 -25.31 -68.05 4.48
CA THR A 75 -25.50 -66.76 3.81
C THR A 75 -25.72 -65.58 4.72
N ALA A 76 -26.08 -65.82 5.99
CA ALA A 76 -26.33 -64.79 6.99
C ALA A 76 -25.75 -65.21 8.35
N VAL A 77 -25.23 -64.24 9.12
CA VAL A 77 -24.71 -64.42 10.47
C VAL A 77 -25.66 -63.74 11.45
N TYR A 78 -26.07 -64.53 12.45
CA TYR A 78 -26.99 -64.08 13.50
C TYR A 78 -26.31 -64.08 14.86
N SER A 79 -26.77 -63.25 15.77
CA SER A 79 -26.39 -63.30 17.17
C SER A 79 -27.61 -63.27 18.08
N THR A 80 -27.59 -64.01 19.16
CA THR A 80 -28.62 -63.98 20.20
C THR A 80 -27.99 -64.03 21.58
N GLY A 81 -28.68 -63.48 22.60
CA GLY A 81 -28.26 -63.58 23.99
C GLY A 81 -28.34 -65.03 24.51
N MET A 82 -27.35 -65.46 25.23
CA MET A 82 -27.33 -66.82 25.82
C MET A 82 -28.26 -66.87 27.05
N ILE A 83 -29.24 -67.77 27.01
CA ILE A 83 -30.06 -68.09 28.15
C ILE A 83 -29.57 -69.42 28.75
N PRO A 84 -29.39 -69.54 30.08
CA PRO A 84 -29.00 -70.79 30.69
C PRO A 84 -30.05 -71.88 30.42
N ASP A 85 -29.77 -72.74 29.47
CA ASP A 85 -30.62 -73.83 29.06
C ASP A 85 -29.84 -75.16 29.20
N PRO A 86 -30.24 -76.07 30.14
CA PRO A 86 -29.56 -77.34 30.30
C PRO A 86 -29.62 -78.24 29.07
N ASP A 87 -30.64 -78.09 28.22
CA ASP A 87 -30.91 -78.93 27.05
C ASP A 87 -30.28 -78.41 25.77
N LEU A 88 -29.69 -77.20 25.79
CA LEU A 88 -29.08 -76.53 24.64
C LEU A 88 -28.09 -77.44 23.87
N LYS A 89 -27.23 -78.18 24.61
CA LYS A 89 -26.28 -79.09 23.97
C LYS A 89 -26.91 -80.28 23.28
N GLN A 90 -28.01 -80.77 23.80
CA GLN A 90 -28.74 -81.86 23.21
C GLN A 90 -29.46 -81.38 21.96
N MET A 91 -30.10 -80.25 22.05
CA MET A 91 -30.81 -79.60 20.93
C MET A 91 -29.87 -79.28 19.77
N LEU A 92 -28.69 -78.75 20.01
CA LEU A 92 -27.66 -78.49 18.97
C LEU A 92 -27.20 -79.79 18.30
N LYS A 93 -27.12 -80.89 19.05
CA LYS A 93 -26.82 -82.22 18.48
C LYS A 93 -27.94 -82.75 17.57
N ASP A 94 -29.16 -82.55 18.04
CA ASP A 94 -30.36 -83.06 17.32
C ASP A 94 -30.65 -82.23 16.06
N SER A 95 -30.28 -80.92 16.05
CA SER A 95 -30.40 -80.02 14.91
C SER A 95 -29.36 -80.30 13.80
N GLY A 96 -28.30 -81.08 14.10
CA GLY A 96 -27.22 -81.39 13.15
C GLY A 96 -26.27 -80.20 12.88
N ALA A 97 -26.31 -79.14 13.67
CA ALA A 97 -25.44 -77.97 13.54
C ALA A 97 -24.01 -78.30 14.03
N GLU A 98 -23.01 -77.76 13.40
CA GLU A 98 -21.61 -77.78 13.88
C GLU A 98 -21.45 -76.70 14.98
N PHE A 99 -21.23 -77.11 16.21
CA PHE A 99 -21.08 -76.13 17.32
C PHE A 99 -19.69 -76.23 17.98
N SER A 100 -19.12 -75.05 18.29
CA SER A 100 -17.86 -74.91 18.97
C SER A 100 -17.95 -73.87 20.10
N GLY A 101 -17.12 -74.05 21.13
CA GLY A 101 -16.90 -73.00 22.11
C GLY A 101 -15.75 -72.10 21.62
N GLN A 102 -15.81 -70.85 21.95
CA GLN A 102 -14.75 -69.89 21.59
C GLN A 102 -13.40 -70.33 22.21
N VAL A 103 -12.43 -70.64 21.37
CA VAL A 103 -11.06 -70.87 21.79
C VAL A 103 -10.39 -69.49 21.91
N ILE A 104 -10.19 -69.01 23.15
CA ILE A 104 -9.51 -67.75 23.40
C ILE A 104 -8.05 -67.91 22.94
N GLN A 105 -7.70 -67.39 21.77
CA GLN A 105 -6.33 -67.08 21.43
C GLN A 105 -5.91 -65.88 22.27
N GLN A 106 -5.14 -66.09 23.34
CA GLN A 106 -4.52 -65.02 24.10
C GLN A 106 -3.50 -64.33 23.19
N THR A 107 -3.96 -63.36 22.40
CA THR A 107 -3.06 -62.38 21.80
C THR A 107 -2.49 -61.54 22.93
N ASP A 108 -1.18 -61.51 23.04
CA ASP A 108 -0.46 -60.73 24.05
C ASP A 108 -0.96 -59.26 23.99
N PRO A 109 -1.60 -58.74 25.04
CA PRO A 109 -2.18 -57.39 25.04
C PRO A 109 -1.17 -56.30 24.69
N ILE A 110 0.11 -56.53 25.02
CA ILE A 110 1.22 -55.64 24.74
C ILE A 110 1.52 -55.63 23.23
N LEU A 111 1.54 -56.83 22.60
CA LEU A 111 1.81 -56.95 21.17
C LEU A 111 0.68 -56.33 20.31
N SER A 112 -0.57 -56.53 20.69
CA SER A 112 -1.71 -55.92 20.01
C SER A 112 -1.75 -54.40 20.14
N PHE A 113 -1.42 -53.87 21.32
CA PHE A 113 -1.29 -52.42 21.54
C PHE A 113 -0.14 -51.82 20.72
N LEU A 114 1.03 -52.48 20.68
CA LEU A 114 2.17 -52.04 19.87
C LEU A 114 1.86 -52.01 18.35
N LEU A 115 1.19 -53.06 17.85
CA LEU A 115 0.85 -53.14 16.41
C LEU A 115 -0.26 -52.17 16.03
N THR A 116 -1.26 -51.96 16.88
CA THR A 116 -2.42 -51.14 16.56
C THR A 116 -2.16 -49.64 16.76
N TRP A 117 -1.38 -49.26 17.77
CA TRP A 117 -1.21 -47.85 18.12
C TRP A 117 0.19 -47.30 17.87
N ILE A 118 1.26 -48.07 18.12
CA ILE A 118 2.63 -47.55 18.02
C ILE A 118 3.19 -47.72 16.60
N LEU A 119 2.95 -48.86 15.96
CA LEU A 119 3.49 -49.11 14.62
C LEU A 119 3.02 -48.10 13.58
N PRO A 120 1.73 -47.69 13.46
CA PRO A 120 1.29 -46.67 12.55
C PRO A 120 1.95 -45.30 12.81
N ILE A 121 2.17 -44.93 14.08
CA ILE A 121 2.84 -43.69 14.45
C ILE A 121 4.30 -43.71 14.01
N VAL A 122 5.01 -44.82 14.25
CA VAL A 122 6.41 -44.98 13.83
C VAL A 122 6.55 -44.93 12.29
N ILE A 123 5.67 -45.61 11.56
CA ILE A 123 5.63 -45.58 10.09
C ILE A 123 5.38 -44.16 9.61
N PHE A 124 4.43 -43.44 10.22
CA PHE A 124 4.10 -42.08 9.84
C PHE A 124 5.26 -41.10 10.08
N VAL A 125 5.93 -41.20 11.23
CA VAL A 125 7.12 -40.42 11.55
C VAL A 125 8.29 -40.73 10.61
N ALA A 126 8.53 -42.03 10.33
CA ALA A 126 9.58 -42.45 9.43
C ALA A 126 9.33 -41.99 7.99
N LEU A 127 8.07 -42.12 7.50
CA LEU A 127 7.66 -41.65 6.19
C LEU A 127 7.74 -40.11 6.09
N GLY A 128 7.32 -39.41 7.14
CA GLY A 128 7.43 -37.95 7.25
C GLY A 128 8.89 -37.48 7.18
N GLN A 129 9.79 -38.13 7.91
CA GLN A 129 11.23 -37.84 7.84
C GLN A 129 11.84 -38.18 6.47
N TYR A 130 11.46 -39.30 5.87
CA TYR A 130 11.91 -39.68 4.55
C TYR A 130 11.47 -38.68 3.47
N LEU A 131 10.18 -38.30 3.46
CA LEU A 131 9.63 -37.30 2.55
C LEU A 131 10.25 -35.92 2.78
N SER A 132 10.43 -35.51 4.04
CA SER A 132 11.10 -34.26 4.39
C SER A 132 12.54 -34.22 3.88
N ARG A 133 13.32 -35.30 4.05
CA ARG A 133 14.69 -35.41 3.53
C ARG A 133 14.73 -35.40 2.01
N ARG A 134 13.75 -36.00 1.33
CA ARG A 134 13.66 -36.02 -0.14
C ARG A 134 13.25 -34.66 -0.70
N MET A 135 12.32 -33.95 -0.02
CA MET A 135 11.95 -32.58 -0.38
C MET A 135 13.10 -31.59 -0.13
N MET A 136 13.86 -31.74 0.96
CA MET A 136 15.05 -30.92 1.23
C MET A 136 16.15 -31.10 0.17
N LYS A 137 16.32 -32.31 -0.39
CA LYS A 137 17.27 -32.54 -1.51
C LYS A 137 16.82 -31.90 -2.83
N ASN A 138 15.52 -31.84 -3.09
CA ASN A 138 14.97 -31.27 -4.34
C ASN A 138 14.69 -29.75 -4.25
N MET A 139 14.70 -29.13 -3.07
CA MET A 139 14.52 -27.69 -2.83
C MET A 139 15.83 -27.01 -2.42
N GLY A 140 16.94 -27.38 -3.06
CA GLY A 140 18.19 -26.62 -3.06
C GLY A 140 18.63 -26.03 -1.70
N GLY A 141 19.37 -26.83 -0.90
CA GLY A 141 20.30 -26.31 0.10
C GLY A 141 19.74 -25.89 1.48
N PRO A 142 20.62 -25.62 2.45
CA PRO A 142 20.31 -25.38 3.87
C PRO A 142 19.61 -24.04 4.18
N ASN A 143 18.99 -23.39 3.20
CA ASN A 143 18.38 -22.06 3.34
C ASN A 143 16.95 -22.05 3.88
N ALA A 144 16.34 -23.20 4.16
CA ALA A 144 14.98 -23.24 4.70
C ALA A 144 14.86 -22.88 6.21
N MET A 145 15.99 -22.68 6.91
CA MET A 145 16.03 -22.18 8.30
C MET A 145 16.68 -20.79 8.42
N ALA A 146 16.74 -20.03 7.34
CA ALA A 146 17.22 -18.65 7.39
C ALA A 146 16.10 -17.67 7.78
N PHE A 147 15.35 -17.98 8.83
CA PHE A 147 14.50 -17.00 9.50
C PHE A 147 15.40 -15.91 10.09
N GLY A 148 15.31 -14.69 9.56
CA GLY A 148 16.08 -13.55 10.04
C GLY A 148 17.22 -13.07 9.14
N LYS A 149 17.43 -13.66 7.94
CA LYS A 149 18.33 -13.05 6.94
C LYS A 149 17.66 -11.85 6.29
N SER A 150 18.39 -10.76 6.19
CA SER A 150 17.98 -9.58 5.46
C SER A 150 17.76 -9.91 3.98
N ASN A 151 16.58 -9.54 3.43
CA ASN A 151 16.30 -9.57 2.01
C ASN A 151 16.79 -8.30 1.30
N ALA A 152 17.74 -7.57 1.89
CA ALA A 152 18.28 -6.37 1.29
C ALA A 152 18.79 -6.65 -0.12
N LYS A 153 18.32 -5.85 -1.07
CA LYS A 153 18.81 -5.91 -2.45
C LYS A 153 20.21 -5.29 -2.46
N VAL A 154 21.21 -6.13 -2.66
CA VAL A 154 22.60 -5.66 -2.78
C VAL A 154 22.86 -5.35 -4.25
N TYR A 155 22.97 -4.09 -4.57
CA TYR A 155 23.46 -3.63 -5.87
C TYR A 155 25.00 -3.55 -5.78
N VAL A 156 25.66 -4.59 -6.28
CA VAL A 156 27.13 -4.60 -6.40
C VAL A 156 27.51 -3.70 -7.57
N LYS A 157 28.71 -3.05 -7.49
CA LYS A 157 29.29 -2.20 -8.53
C LYS A 157 28.82 -2.56 -9.93
N SER A 158 27.93 -1.77 -10.49
CA SER A 158 27.53 -1.85 -11.89
C SER A 158 28.23 -0.71 -12.62
N SER A 159 28.90 -1.02 -13.69
CA SER A 159 29.46 -0.03 -14.62
C SER A 159 28.38 0.88 -15.26
N GLU A 160 27.12 0.56 -15.05
CA GLU A 160 25.92 1.28 -15.52
C GLU A 160 25.08 1.83 -14.34
N GLY A 161 25.70 2.22 -13.24
CA GLY A 161 25.00 2.82 -12.07
C GLY A 161 24.39 4.18 -12.43
N ILE A 162 23.23 4.50 -11.85
CA ILE A 162 22.63 5.84 -11.92
C ILE A 162 23.61 6.84 -11.31
N LYS A 163 23.88 7.97 -12.02
CA LYS A 163 24.74 9.05 -11.59
C LYS A 163 23.95 10.33 -11.35
N PHE A 164 24.58 11.34 -10.77
CA PHE A 164 23.96 12.66 -10.59
C PHE A 164 23.54 13.31 -11.92
N SER A 165 24.20 12.97 -13.02
CA SER A 165 23.79 13.41 -14.36
C SER A 165 22.45 12.85 -14.83
N ASP A 166 22.00 11.74 -14.24
CA ASP A 166 20.72 11.09 -14.56
C ASP A 166 19.59 11.60 -13.68
N VAL A 167 19.90 12.38 -12.64
CA VAL A 167 18.96 13.04 -11.73
C VAL A 167 18.91 14.51 -12.09
N ALA A 168 17.84 14.94 -12.72
CA ALA A 168 17.61 16.35 -13.06
C ALA A 168 16.85 17.05 -11.91
N GLY A 169 17.03 18.35 -11.81
CA GLY A 169 16.53 19.14 -10.69
C GLY A 169 17.27 18.81 -9.38
N GLU A 170 16.78 19.28 -8.24
CA GLU A 170 17.28 18.96 -6.90
C GLU A 170 18.76 19.35 -6.69
N ASP A 171 19.17 20.49 -7.22
CA ASP A 171 20.60 20.87 -7.25
C ASP A 171 21.13 21.11 -5.83
N GLU A 172 20.34 21.70 -4.92
CA GLU A 172 20.68 21.88 -3.52
C GLU A 172 20.86 20.54 -2.79
N ALA A 173 19.98 19.58 -3.05
CA ALA A 173 20.09 18.24 -2.48
C ALA A 173 21.32 17.51 -3.02
N LYS A 174 21.62 17.63 -4.31
CA LYS A 174 22.84 17.07 -4.93
C LYS A 174 24.10 17.67 -4.33
N ASP A 175 24.16 18.99 -4.15
CA ASP A 175 25.33 19.68 -3.58
C ASP A 175 25.59 19.21 -2.15
N ASN A 176 24.55 19.07 -1.32
CA ASN A 176 24.67 18.50 0.01
C ASN A 176 25.18 17.05 0.00
N LEU A 177 24.88 16.28 -1.03
CA LEU A 177 25.25 14.87 -1.14
C LEU A 177 26.60 14.67 -1.86
N LYS A 178 27.09 15.63 -2.64
CA LYS A 178 28.44 15.60 -3.25
C LYS A 178 29.53 15.49 -2.19
N GLU A 179 29.40 16.19 -1.06
CA GLU A 179 30.31 16.10 0.05
C GLU A 179 30.51 14.67 0.56
N ILE A 180 29.42 13.89 0.54
CA ILE A 180 29.45 12.47 0.95
C ILE A 180 30.21 11.62 -0.06
N VAL A 181 29.99 11.89 -1.34
CA VAL A 181 30.74 11.23 -2.42
C VAL A 181 32.22 11.51 -2.29
N GLU A 182 32.62 12.78 -2.05
CA GLU A 182 34.01 13.15 -1.82
C GLU A 182 34.61 12.45 -0.61
N TYR A 183 33.88 12.41 0.51
CA TYR A 183 34.33 11.71 1.71
C TYR A 183 34.54 10.20 1.46
N LEU A 184 33.65 9.54 0.75
CA LEU A 184 33.78 8.11 0.42
C LEU A 184 34.99 7.84 -0.49
N HIS A 185 35.42 8.83 -1.28
CA HIS A 185 36.62 8.75 -2.13
C HIS A 185 37.91 9.03 -1.36
N ASP A 186 37.92 10.05 -0.53
CA ASP A 186 39.08 10.45 0.26
C ASP A 186 38.72 10.83 1.71
N PRO A 187 38.54 9.84 2.59
CA PRO A 187 38.24 10.09 4.00
C PRO A 187 39.36 10.81 4.75
N LYS A 188 40.62 10.69 4.29
CA LYS A 188 41.80 11.26 4.98
C LYS A 188 41.79 12.78 4.99
N LYS A 189 41.38 13.39 3.89
CA LYS A 189 41.22 14.85 3.76
C LYS A 189 40.40 15.47 4.88
N TYR A 190 39.33 14.79 5.28
CA TYR A 190 38.43 15.26 6.35
C TYR A 190 38.99 14.99 7.75
N GLN A 191 39.68 13.85 7.92
CA GLN A 191 40.32 13.50 9.19
C GLN A 191 41.48 14.43 9.54
N GLU A 192 42.25 14.88 8.57
CA GLU A 192 43.40 15.78 8.75
C GLU A 192 43.02 17.13 9.37
N ILE A 193 41.82 17.63 9.09
CA ILE A 193 41.28 18.88 9.66
C ILE A 193 40.38 18.63 10.89
N GLY A 194 40.20 17.36 11.30
CA GLY A 194 39.37 16.99 12.44
C GLY A 194 37.88 17.02 12.17
N ALA A 195 37.45 17.06 10.89
CA ALA A 195 36.05 17.00 10.53
C ALA A 195 35.46 15.59 10.71
N THR A 196 34.30 15.50 11.33
CA THR A 196 33.53 14.25 11.49
C THR A 196 32.37 14.26 10.53
N MET A 197 32.29 13.23 9.66
CA MET A 197 31.16 13.09 8.75
C MET A 197 29.91 12.55 9.48
N PRO A 198 28.73 12.98 9.07
CA PRO A 198 27.48 12.42 9.61
C PRO A 198 27.39 10.93 9.31
N LYS A 199 27.00 10.14 10.31
CA LYS A 199 26.80 8.70 10.15
C LYS A 199 25.56 8.38 9.34
N GLY A 200 24.53 9.21 9.49
CA GLY A 200 23.24 9.04 8.84
C GLY A 200 22.69 10.33 8.27
N ILE A 201 22.06 10.23 7.12
CA ILE A 201 21.45 11.34 6.41
C ILE A 201 20.01 10.97 6.11
N LEU A 202 19.11 11.87 6.42
CA LEU A 202 17.68 11.72 6.22
C LEU A 202 17.22 12.55 5.03
N LEU A 203 16.80 11.89 3.95
CA LEU A 203 16.16 12.52 2.80
C LEU A 203 14.67 12.73 3.13
N VAL A 204 14.23 13.98 3.13
CA VAL A 204 12.85 14.34 3.51
C VAL A 204 12.17 15.08 2.38
N GLY A 205 10.90 14.78 2.11
CA GLY A 205 10.16 15.49 1.08
C GLY A 205 8.92 14.74 0.58
N PRO A 206 8.14 15.35 -0.33
CA PRO A 206 6.93 14.75 -0.87
C PRO A 206 7.18 13.40 -1.59
N PRO A 207 6.17 12.55 -1.73
CA PRO A 207 6.29 11.34 -2.54
C PRO A 207 6.58 11.68 -4.01
N GLY A 208 7.35 10.82 -4.69
CA GLY A 208 7.63 11.00 -6.12
C GLY A 208 8.74 12.00 -6.47
N THR A 209 9.38 12.67 -5.50
CA THR A 209 10.48 13.64 -5.74
C THR A 209 11.83 13.00 -6.09
N GLY A 210 11.94 11.67 -6.06
CA GLY A 210 13.15 10.97 -6.49
C GLY A 210 14.15 10.64 -5.38
N LYS A 211 13.78 10.66 -4.11
CA LYS A 211 14.65 10.34 -2.95
C LYS A 211 15.42 9.04 -3.10
N THR A 212 14.74 7.97 -3.49
CA THR A 212 15.35 6.65 -3.75
C THR A 212 16.32 6.69 -4.94
N MET A 213 16.00 7.46 -5.98
CA MET A 213 16.87 7.62 -7.15
C MET A 213 18.12 8.43 -6.80
N LEU A 214 17.96 9.48 -6.01
CA LEU A 214 19.06 10.30 -5.52
C LEU A 214 20.03 9.49 -4.65
N ALA A 215 19.50 8.64 -3.74
CA ALA A 215 20.35 7.75 -2.93
C ALA A 215 21.15 6.76 -3.79
N LYS A 216 20.56 6.22 -4.86
CA LYS A 216 21.27 5.36 -5.83
C LYS A 216 22.34 6.15 -6.61
N ALA A 217 22.04 7.40 -6.96
CA ALA A 217 22.99 8.25 -7.67
C ALA A 217 24.24 8.57 -6.82
N VAL A 218 24.07 8.80 -5.51
CA VAL A 218 25.18 8.94 -4.58
C VAL A 218 26.09 7.72 -4.58
N ALA A 219 25.52 6.52 -4.53
CA ALA A 219 26.29 5.28 -4.56
C ALA A 219 26.99 5.05 -5.91
N GLY A 220 26.30 5.37 -7.01
CA GLY A 220 26.84 5.28 -8.36
C GLY A 220 27.98 6.27 -8.63
N GLU A 221 27.86 7.49 -8.09
CA GLU A 221 28.89 8.52 -8.18
C GLU A 221 30.11 8.15 -7.32
N ALA A 222 29.87 7.70 -6.07
CA ALA A 222 30.93 7.22 -5.18
C ALA A 222 31.54 5.87 -5.59
N ASN A 223 30.92 5.16 -6.53
CA ASN A 223 31.33 3.83 -6.99
C ASN A 223 31.50 2.82 -5.84
N VAL A 224 30.55 2.82 -4.90
CA VAL A 224 30.52 1.92 -3.74
C VAL A 224 29.31 0.99 -3.79
N PRO A 225 29.34 -0.16 -3.08
CA PRO A 225 28.18 -1.04 -2.94
C PRO A 225 26.99 -0.31 -2.31
N PHE A 226 25.78 -0.59 -2.81
CA PHE A 226 24.52 -0.03 -2.36
C PHE A 226 23.60 -1.13 -1.83
N PHE A 227 23.25 -1.05 -0.55
CA PHE A 227 22.29 -1.92 0.11
C PHE A 227 20.97 -1.17 0.20
N SER A 228 19.89 -1.69 -0.40
CA SER A 228 18.58 -1.06 -0.35
C SER A 228 17.56 -1.98 0.30
N ILE A 229 16.84 -1.44 1.28
CA ILE A 229 15.76 -2.11 1.99
C ILE A 229 14.64 -1.10 2.27
N SER A 230 13.39 -1.57 2.30
CA SER A 230 12.26 -0.75 2.80
C SER A 230 12.12 -0.90 4.31
N GLY A 231 11.75 0.15 5.01
CA GLY A 231 11.37 0.10 6.42
C GLY A 231 10.27 -0.91 6.70
N SER A 232 9.34 -1.10 5.77
CA SER A 232 8.29 -2.11 5.84
C SER A 232 8.80 -3.55 5.82
N ASP A 233 9.97 -3.81 5.21
CA ASP A 233 10.59 -5.14 5.18
C ASP A 233 11.10 -5.61 6.56
N PHE A 234 11.24 -4.69 7.50
CA PHE A 234 11.60 -5.01 8.87
C PHE A 234 10.39 -5.32 9.77
N VAL A 235 9.18 -4.94 9.34
CA VAL A 235 7.96 -5.21 10.11
C VAL A 235 7.51 -6.64 9.85
N GLU A 236 7.64 -7.50 10.87
CA GLU A 236 7.34 -8.93 10.80
C GLU A 236 6.27 -9.31 11.82
N MET A 237 5.63 -10.46 11.59
CA MET A 237 4.61 -10.98 12.52
C MET A 237 5.20 -11.58 13.80
N PHE A 238 6.48 -11.94 13.80
CA PHE A 238 7.14 -12.58 14.94
C PHE A 238 8.13 -11.63 15.59
N VAL A 239 7.98 -11.43 16.89
CA VAL A 239 8.83 -10.54 17.70
C VAL A 239 10.30 -10.94 17.61
N GLY A 240 11.16 -9.97 17.32
CA GLY A 240 12.61 -10.14 17.20
C GLY A 240 13.14 -10.49 15.81
N MET A 241 12.28 -10.78 14.85
CA MET A 241 12.72 -11.04 13.46
C MET A 241 13.22 -9.77 12.76
N GLY A 242 12.53 -8.66 12.92
CA GLY A 242 12.95 -7.36 12.38
C GLY A 242 14.32 -6.93 12.93
N ALA A 243 14.50 -7.05 14.24
CA ALA A 243 15.79 -6.78 14.89
C ALA A 243 16.93 -7.70 14.37
N SER A 244 16.62 -8.97 14.06
CA SER A 244 17.60 -9.89 13.45
C SER A 244 17.98 -9.47 12.04
N LYS A 245 17.02 -9.02 11.23
CA LYS A 245 17.28 -8.50 9.88
C LYS A 245 18.14 -7.23 9.90
N VAL A 246 17.88 -6.33 10.86
CA VAL A 246 18.72 -5.15 11.07
C VAL A 246 20.16 -5.56 11.35
N ARG A 247 20.40 -6.45 12.30
CA ARG A 247 21.75 -6.94 12.63
C ARG A 247 22.46 -7.56 11.42
N ASP A 248 21.74 -8.39 10.66
CA ASP A 248 22.30 -9.06 9.47
C ASP A 248 22.67 -8.03 8.39
N LEU A 249 21.80 -7.04 8.11
CA LEU A 249 22.07 -5.96 7.17
C LEU A 249 23.35 -5.20 7.52
N PHE A 250 23.45 -4.76 8.78
CA PHE A 250 24.62 -3.97 9.24
C PHE A 250 25.90 -4.80 9.28
N LYS A 251 25.81 -6.10 9.60
CA LYS A 251 26.93 -7.02 9.48
C LYS A 251 27.44 -7.12 8.05
N GLN A 252 26.53 -7.32 7.07
CA GLN A 252 26.88 -7.38 5.65
C GLN A 252 27.48 -6.06 5.15
N ALA A 253 26.95 -4.91 5.62
CA ALA A 253 27.49 -3.60 5.27
C ALA A 253 28.91 -3.41 5.79
N LYS A 254 29.19 -3.81 7.04
CA LYS A 254 30.55 -3.76 7.63
C LYS A 254 31.55 -4.61 6.83
N GLU A 255 31.13 -5.80 6.37
CA GLU A 255 31.97 -6.71 5.57
C GLU A 255 32.28 -6.15 4.18
N LYS A 256 31.46 -5.24 3.66
CA LYS A 256 31.60 -4.66 2.31
C LYS A 256 31.91 -3.16 2.30
N ALA A 257 32.37 -2.61 3.41
CA ALA A 257 32.79 -1.21 3.50
C ALA A 257 33.99 -0.91 2.55
N PRO A 258 34.07 0.28 1.91
CA PRO A 258 33.08 1.37 2.00
C PRO A 258 31.80 1.08 1.23
N CYS A 259 30.64 1.42 1.82
CA CYS A 259 29.33 1.18 1.21
C CYS A 259 28.26 2.15 1.72
N ILE A 260 27.13 2.19 1.02
CA ILE A 260 25.93 2.93 1.44
C ILE A 260 24.81 1.95 1.78
N VAL A 261 24.18 2.15 2.95
CA VAL A 261 22.95 1.47 3.37
C VAL A 261 21.81 2.47 3.21
N PHE A 262 20.82 2.11 2.39
CA PHE A 262 19.63 2.93 2.17
C PHE A 262 18.40 2.27 2.76
N ILE A 263 17.68 2.99 3.61
CA ILE A 263 16.43 2.56 4.23
C ILE A 263 15.32 3.48 3.71
N ASP A 264 14.49 2.95 2.81
CA ASP A 264 13.33 3.68 2.31
C ASP A 264 12.17 3.58 3.31
N GLU A 265 11.29 4.58 3.34
CA GLU A 265 10.13 4.61 4.23
C GLU A 265 10.49 4.30 5.70
N ILE A 266 11.51 4.97 6.24
CA ILE A 266 12.01 4.74 7.60
C ILE A 266 10.92 4.94 8.66
N ASP A 267 9.91 5.74 8.37
CA ASP A 267 8.75 5.98 9.23
C ASP A 267 7.92 4.70 9.49
N ALA A 268 8.04 3.66 8.66
CA ALA A 268 7.39 2.37 8.93
C ALA A 268 7.84 1.73 10.25
N ILE A 269 9.10 1.94 10.65
CA ILE A 269 9.68 1.41 11.91
C ILE A 269 10.00 2.52 12.92
N GLY A 270 10.15 3.76 12.46
CA GLY A 270 10.63 4.89 13.22
C GLY A 270 9.57 5.81 13.82
N GLN A 271 8.30 5.42 13.89
CA GLN A 271 7.23 6.27 14.41
C GLN A 271 7.36 6.54 15.91
N LYS A 272 6.92 7.76 16.32
CA LYS A 272 6.78 8.15 17.73
C LYS A 272 5.90 7.17 18.50
N ARG A 273 6.26 6.95 19.77
CA ARG A 273 5.49 6.11 20.70
C ARG A 273 4.13 6.74 20.98
N ASN A 274 3.05 6.09 20.59
CA ASN A 274 1.71 6.48 21.01
C ASN A 274 1.40 5.80 22.36
N SER A 275 1.28 6.57 23.42
CA SER A 275 1.02 6.12 24.79
C SER A 275 -0.38 5.52 25.03
N GLY A 276 -1.18 5.26 23.99
CA GLY A 276 -2.58 4.86 24.11
C GLY A 276 -3.03 3.57 23.45
N ALA A 277 -2.19 2.86 22.68
CA ALA A 277 -2.61 1.64 21.98
C ALA A 277 -2.04 0.38 22.65
N TYR A 278 -2.88 -0.36 23.33
CA TYR A 278 -2.58 -1.71 23.85
C TYR A 278 -2.31 -2.69 22.70
N GLY A 279 -1.08 -3.24 22.68
CA GLY A 279 -0.79 -4.55 22.07
C GLY A 279 -0.58 -4.60 20.55
N GLY A 280 0.48 -3.99 20.01
CA GLY A 280 0.88 -4.19 18.60
C GLY A 280 2.21 -3.55 18.21
N ASN A 281 2.87 -2.83 19.10
CA ASN A 281 4.06 -2.03 18.78
C ASN A 281 5.40 -2.67 19.21
N ASP A 282 5.39 -3.78 19.95
CA ASP A 282 6.61 -4.37 20.55
C ASP A 282 7.65 -4.74 19.49
N GLU A 283 7.22 -5.29 18.35
CA GLU A 283 8.12 -5.66 17.25
C GLU A 283 8.78 -4.44 16.61
N ARG A 284 7.99 -3.40 16.31
CA ARG A 284 8.52 -2.17 15.71
C ARG A 284 9.48 -1.47 16.66
N GLU A 285 9.13 -1.39 17.95
CA GLU A 285 9.97 -0.77 18.97
C GLU A 285 11.28 -1.53 19.16
N GLN A 286 11.24 -2.87 19.18
CA GLN A 286 12.42 -3.71 19.26
C GLN A 286 13.32 -3.52 18.03
N THR A 287 12.73 -3.45 16.83
CA THR A 287 13.44 -3.22 15.59
C THR A 287 14.09 -1.83 15.55
N LEU A 288 13.35 -0.80 15.98
CA LEU A 288 13.86 0.56 16.11
C LEU A 288 15.04 0.62 17.09
N ASN A 289 14.89 0.04 18.28
CA ASN A 289 15.96 0.02 19.28
C ASN A 289 17.21 -0.71 18.76
N GLN A 290 17.04 -1.79 17.98
CA GLN A 290 18.16 -2.48 17.35
C GLN A 290 18.84 -1.59 16.29
N LEU A 291 18.05 -0.88 15.46
CA LEU A 291 18.60 0.07 14.48
C LEU A 291 19.43 1.16 15.17
N LEU A 292 18.89 1.76 16.24
CA LEU A 292 19.60 2.77 17.02
C LEU A 292 20.90 2.21 17.61
N THR A 293 20.88 0.98 18.13
CA THR A 293 22.07 0.30 18.68
C THR A 293 23.13 0.06 17.61
N GLU A 294 22.72 -0.39 16.41
CA GLU A 294 23.67 -0.59 15.32
C GLU A 294 24.27 0.74 14.85
N MET A 295 23.49 1.82 14.77
CA MET A 295 23.97 3.16 14.41
C MET A 295 24.94 3.73 15.44
N ASP A 296 24.64 3.56 16.73
CA ASP A 296 25.53 4.01 17.82
C ASP A 296 26.84 3.21 17.84
N GLY A 297 26.79 1.92 17.51
CA GLY A 297 27.96 1.02 17.42
C GLY A 297 28.86 1.22 16.21
N PHE A 298 28.58 2.20 15.33
CA PHE A 298 29.50 2.60 14.27
C PHE A 298 30.53 3.61 14.80
N GLU A 299 31.78 3.24 14.76
CA GLU A 299 32.87 4.21 14.85
C GLU A 299 32.97 4.99 13.53
N GLY A 300 33.18 6.30 13.60
CA GLY A 300 33.17 7.21 12.44
C GLY A 300 34.11 6.87 11.27
N ASN A 301 34.95 5.84 11.41
CA ASN A 301 35.95 5.44 10.42
C ASN A 301 35.61 4.16 9.64
N THR A 302 34.40 3.61 9.80
CA THR A 302 34.05 2.31 9.17
C THR A 302 33.77 2.39 7.67
N GLY A 303 33.63 3.60 7.11
CA GLY A 303 33.31 3.77 5.68
C GLY A 303 31.87 3.36 5.29
N VAL A 304 30.99 3.15 6.27
CA VAL A 304 29.56 2.87 6.03
C VAL A 304 28.76 4.13 6.28
N ILE A 305 28.00 4.56 5.27
CA ILE A 305 27.07 5.70 5.38
C ILE A 305 25.64 5.19 5.28
N ILE A 306 24.78 5.68 6.17
CA ILE A 306 23.38 5.32 6.20
C ILE A 306 22.58 6.47 5.59
N LEU A 307 21.85 6.19 4.52
CA LEU A 307 20.84 7.09 3.97
C LEU A 307 19.46 6.55 4.35
N ALA A 308 18.56 7.41 4.78
CA ALA A 308 17.16 7.03 4.96
C ALA A 308 16.24 8.02 4.22
N ALA A 309 15.07 7.58 3.82
CA ALA A 309 14.06 8.43 3.20
C ALA A 309 12.74 8.34 3.96
N THR A 310 12.05 9.47 4.05
CA THR A 310 10.69 9.56 4.59
C THR A 310 9.90 10.68 3.94
N ASN A 311 8.59 10.48 3.86
CA ASN A 311 7.63 11.53 3.50
C ASN A 311 7.01 12.20 4.75
N ARG A 312 7.32 11.68 5.96
CA ARG A 312 6.74 12.10 7.24
C ARG A 312 7.79 12.33 8.32
N PRO A 313 8.66 13.32 8.16
CA PRO A 313 9.75 13.55 9.13
C PRO A 313 9.24 13.85 10.55
N GLU A 314 8.06 14.46 10.67
CA GLU A 314 7.40 14.80 11.94
C GLU A 314 6.88 13.57 12.69
N SER A 315 6.63 12.45 12.02
CA SER A 315 6.18 11.21 12.64
C SER A 315 7.32 10.42 13.28
N LEU A 316 8.58 10.76 12.95
CA LEU A 316 9.75 10.02 13.42
C LEU A 316 10.00 10.23 14.92
N ASP A 317 10.45 9.15 15.57
CA ASP A 317 10.93 9.21 16.95
C ASP A 317 12.15 10.16 17.04
N PRO A 318 12.14 11.14 17.97
CA PRO A 318 13.26 12.06 18.13
C PRO A 318 14.61 11.38 18.36
N ALA A 319 14.61 10.15 18.86
CA ALA A 319 15.84 9.37 19.04
C ALA A 319 16.58 9.09 17.73
N LEU A 320 15.87 8.97 16.60
CA LEU A 320 16.47 8.78 15.28
C LEU A 320 17.22 10.00 14.78
N THR A 321 16.79 11.20 15.16
CA THR A 321 17.33 12.47 14.65
C THR A 321 18.32 13.15 15.61
N ARG A 322 18.78 12.40 16.65
CA ARG A 322 19.83 12.90 17.57
C ARG A 322 21.20 12.88 16.89
N PRO A 323 22.12 13.79 17.31
CA PRO A 323 23.51 13.79 16.84
C PRO A 323 24.15 12.40 16.96
N GLY A 324 24.89 12.00 15.92
CA GLY A 324 25.50 10.68 15.81
C GLY A 324 24.60 9.59 15.18
N ARG A 325 23.37 9.94 14.75
CA ARG A 325 22.42 9.07 14.02
C ARG A 325 22.03 9.72 12.71
N PHE A 326 20.76 10.07 12.47
CA PHE A 326 20.35 10.88 11.31
C PHE A 326 20.44 12.36 11.66
N ASP A 327 21.62 12.86 11.77
CA ASP A 327 21.93 14.22 12.21
C ASP A 327 21.93 15.24 11.07
N ARG A 328 22.03 14.78 9.81
CA ARG A 328 21.87 15.65 8.63
C ARG A 328 20.54 15.37 7.95
N ARG A 329 19.74 16.42 7.74
CA ARG A 329 18.51 16.36 6.93
C ARG A 329 18.76 17.04 5.61
N VAL A 330 18.38 16.38 4.52
CA VAL A 330 18.44 16.90 3.16
C VAL A 330 17.01 16.95 2.62
N PRO A 331 16.45 18.16 2.46
CA PRO A 331 15.14 18.30 1.82
C PRO A 331 15.26 17.95 0.33
N VAL A 332 14.27 17.21 -0.17
CA VAL A 332 14.09 16.85 -1.57
C VAL A 332 12.68 17.30 -1.93
N GLU A 333 12.57 18.52 -2.42
CA GLU A 333 11.30 19.23 -2.62
C GLU A 333 10.69 18.93 -3.99
N LEU A 334 9.51 19.51 -4.26
CA LEU A 334 8.98 19.48 -5.62
C LEU A 334 9.85 20.33 -6.53
N PRO A 335 10.09 19.90 -7.79
CA PRO A 335 11.00 20.60 -8.68
C PRO A 335 10.43 21.98 -9.05
N ASP A 336 11.30 22.98 -9.10
CA ASP A 336 11.03 24.31 -9.64
C ASP A 336 10.81 24.26 -11.15
N LEU A 337 10.56 25.40 -11.78
CA LEU A 337 10.28 25.47 -13.21
C LEU A 337 11.43 24.87 -14.05
N GLN A 338 12.67 25.24 -13.74
CA GLN A 338 13.85 24.74 -14.46
C GLN A 338 14.05 23.26 -14.20
N GLY A 339 13.91 22.80 -12.95
CA GLY A 339 14.00 21.40 -12.58
C GLY A 339 12.93 20.55 -13.28
N ARG A 340 11.68 21.04 -13.42
CA ARG A 340 10.65 20.35 -14.19
C ARG A 340 11.02 20.20 -15.66
N GLU A 341 11.53 21.26 -16.27
CA GLU A 341 11.97 21.24 -17.67
C GLU A 341 13.10 20.22 -17.88
N ASP A 342 14.08 20.20 -16.99
CA ASP A 342 15.22 19.29 -17.07
C ASP A 342 14.81 17.82 -16.81
N ILE A 343 13.90 17.57 -15.87
CA ILE A 343 13.34 16.23 -15.63
C ILE A 343 12.59 15.74 -16.88
N LEU A 344 11.74 16.56 -17.47
CA LEU A 344 11.03 16.23 -18.70
C LEU A 344 11.99 15.86 -19.83
N LYS A 345 13.05 16.66 -20.03
CA LYS A 345 14.09 16.39 -21.04
C LYS A 345 14.84 15.08 -20.77
N VAL A 346 15.18 14.78 -19.52
CA VAL A 346 15.85 13.53 -19.15
C VAL A 346 14.97 12.32 -19.48
N HIS A 347 13.67 12.38 -19.16
CA HIS A 347 12.76 11.29 -19.49
C HIS A 347 12.46 11.21 -20.99
N ALA A 348 12.41 12.35 -21.69
CA ALA A 348 12.22 12.42 -23.14
C ALA A 348 13.34 11.74 -23.95
N LYS A 349 14.58 11.68 -23.42
CA LYS A 349 15.68 10.93 -24.07
C LYS A 349 15.37 9.45 -24.30
N LYS A 350 14.42 8.89 -23.55
CA LYS A 350 14.04 7.47 -23.63
C LYS A 350 12.96 7.17 -24.68
N ILE A 351 12.36 8.20 -25.25
CA ILE A 351 11.27 8.10 -26.24
C ILE A 351 11.62 8.93 -27.48
N LYS A 352 10.85 8.76 -28.55
CA LYS A 352 10.95 9.63 -29.73
C LYS A 352 9.99 10.80 -29.58
N VAL A 353 10.51 12.01 -29.61
CA VAL A 353 9.76 13.27 -29.49
C VAL A 353 10.00 14.10 -30.73
N ALA A 354 9.03 14.93 -31.13
CA ALA A 354 9.16 15.90 -32.20
C ALA A 354 10.18 17.00 -31.83
N GLU A 355 10.88 17.55 -32.81
CA GLU A 355 11.93 18.54 -32.59
C GLU A 355 11.41 19.92 -32.16
N ASP A 356 10.15 20.22 -32.44
CA ASP A 356 9.47 21.50 -32.21
C ASP A 356 8.79 21.62 -30.83
N VAL A 357 9.07 20.72 -29.89
CA VAL A 357 8.47 20.74 -28.54
C VAL A 357 9.03 21.88 -27.70
N ASP A 358 8.14 22.76 -27.22
CA ASP A 358 8.43 23.80 -26.23
C ASP A 358 8.39 23.19 -24.79
N TRP A 359 9.55 22.75 -24.32
CA TRP A 359 9.70 22.16 -22.97
C TRP A 359 9.39 23.17 -21.87
N GLY A 360 9.68 24.44 -22.06
CA GLY A 360 9.35 25.50 -21.12
C GLY A 360 7.85 25.65 -20.93
N LYS A 361 7.06 25.59 -22.03
CA LYS A 361 5.60 25.61 -21.98
C LYS A 361 5.08 24.37 -21.25
N VAL A 362 5.58 23.18 -21.57
CA VAL A 362 5.20 21.93 -20.92
C VAL A 362 5.51 21.98 -19.42
N ALA A 363 6.69 22.49 -19.03
CA ALA A 363 7.09 22.61 -17.63
C ALA A 363 6.23 23.62 -16.84
N ARG A 364 5.84 24.76 -17.46
CA ARG A 364 4.87 25.69 -16.85
C ARG A 364 3.51 25.02 -16.66
N MET A 365 3.05 24.28 -17.65
CA MET A 365 1.80 23.55 -17.58
C MET A 365 1.82 22.43 -16.51
N ALA A 366 2.97 21.86 -16.17
CA ALA A 366 3.14 20.82 -15.15
C ALA A 366 3.51 21.41 -13.77
N SER A 367 3.06 22.64 -13.45
CA SER A 367 3.31 23.26 -12.14
C SER A 367 2.81 22.37 -11.01
N GLY A 368 3.65 22.21 -9.95
CA GLY A 368 3.35 21.38 -8.78
C GLY A 368 3.51 19.87 -9.01
N ALA A 369 3.87 19.42 -10.20
CA ALA A 369 4.08 18.01 -10.48
C ALA A 369 5.41 17.51 -9.89
N SER A 370 5.37 16.33 -9.27
CA SER A 370 6.56 15.61 -8.81
C SER A 370 7.36 15.00 -9.97
N GLY A 371 8.61 14.63 -9.71
CA GLY A 371 9.45 13.95 -10.72
C GLY A 371 8.84 12.68 -11.27
N ALA A 372 8.12 11.92 -10.46
CA ALA A 372 7.40 10.70 -10.89
C ALA A 372 6.22 11.02 -11.81
N GLU A 373 5.46 12.08 -11.53
CA GLU A 373 4.37 12.53 -12.40
C GLU A 373 4.89 13.06 -13.73
N LEU A 374 6.01 13.81 -13.72
CA LEU A 374 6.66 14.29 -14.95
C LEU A 374 7.14 13.13 -15.82
N ALA A 375 7.73 12.08 -15.21
CA ALA A 375 8.09 10.86 -15.92
C ALA A 375 6.88 10.16 -16.54
N ASN A 376 5.75 10.12 -15.79
CA ASN A 376 4.51 9.54 -16.28
C ASN A 376 3.90 10.37 -17.43
N ILE A 377 3.94 11.69 -17.38
CA ILE A 377 3.51 12.58 -18.46
C ILE A 377 4.23 12.24 -19.77
N VAL A 378 5.55 12.10 -19.72
CA VAL A 378 6.35 11.75 -20.91
C VAL A 378 5.99 10.37 -21.45
N ASN A 379 5.77 9.39 -20.56
CA ASN A 379 5.36 8.04 -20.95
C ASN A 379 3.95 8.02 -21.57
N GLU A 380 2.97 8.72 -20.98
CA GLU A 380 1.60 8.83 -21.51
C GLU A 380 1.58 9.51 -22.88
N ALA A 381 2.42 10.53 -23.09
CA ALA A 381 2.55 11.17 -24.40
C ALA A 381 3.05 10.18 -25.48
N ALA A 382 4.00 9.33 -25.15
CA ALA A 382 4.46 8.27 -26.06
C ALA A 382 3.36 7.24 -26.34
N LEU A 383 2.63 6.80 -25.30
CA LEU A 383 1.51 5.86 -25.45
C LEU A 383 0.37 6.45 -26.30
N ARG A 384 0.09 7.75 -26.15
CA ARG A 384 -0.89 8.46 -26.95
C ARG A 384 -0.47 8.53 -28.41
N ALA A 385 0.78 8.89 -28.70
CA ALA A 385 1.30 8.94 -30.07
C ALA A 385 1.17 7.58 -30.78
N VAL A 386 1.47 6.48 -30.08
CA VAL A 386 1.30 5.11 -30.62
C VAL A 386 -0.17 4.78 -30.87
N ARG A 387 -1.06 5.16 -29.96
CA ARG A 387 -2.51 4.95 -30.10
C ARG A 387 -3.08 5.66 -31.33
N ASP A 388 -2.54 6.84 -31.64
CA ASP A 388 -2.91 7.64 -32.81
C ASP A 388 -2.13 7.25 -34.10
N GLY A 389 -1.37 6.14 -34.08
CA GLY A 389 -0.61 5.62 -35.21
C GLY A 389 0.66 6.39 -35.54
N ARG A 390 1.10 7.30 -34.68
CA ARG A 390 2.33 8.10 -34.87
C ARG A 390 3.54 7.44 -34.24
N ARG A 391 4.74 7.78 -34.71
CA ARG A 391 6.00 7.19 -34.24
C ARG A 391 6.80 8.12 -33.32
N PHE A 392 6.29 9.28 -33.01
CA PHE A 392 6.88 10.28 -32.12
C PHE A 392 5.78 11.02 -31.36
N ALA A 393 6.08 11.47 -30.16
CA ALA A 393 5.21 12.31 -29.35
C ALA A 393 5.35 13.76 -29.77
N ALA A 394 4.24 14.44 -30.01
CA ALA A 394 4.18 15.86 -30.35
C ALA A 394 3.83 16.71 -29.13
N GLN A 395 3.91 18.05 -29.27
CA GLN A 395 3.53 19.02 -28.24
C GLN A 395 2.12 18.73 -27.67
N ALA A 396 1.14 18.51 -28.55
CA ALA A 396 -0.25 18.25 -28.15
C ALA A 396 -0.39 16.94 -27.32
N ASP A 397 0.48 15.94 -27.53
CA ASP A 397 0.45 14.73 -26.75
C ASP A 397 0.94 14.97 -25.31
N LEU A 398 2.00 15.77 -25.15
CA LEU A 398 2.51 16.18 -23.85
C LEU A 398 1.50 17.02 -23.09
N GLU A 399 0.88 18.01 -23.75
CA GLU A 399 -0.14 18.86 -23.14
C GLU A 399 -1.35 18.05 -22.64
N GLU A 400 -1.88 17.14 -23.46
CA GLU A 400 -3.00 16.28 -23.04
C GLU A 400 -2.57 15.26 -21.98
N SER A 401 -1.31 14.77 -22.01
CA SER A 401 -0.81 13.85 -21.01
C SER A 401 -0.66 14.50 -19.64
N ILE A 402 -0.34 15.79 -19.59
CA ILE A 402 -0.38 16.56 -18.34
C ILE A 402 -1.79 16.54 -17.76
N GLU A 403 -2.79 16.75 -18.60
CA GLU A 403 -4.19 16.74 -18.17
C GLU A 403 -4.64 15.36 -17.71
N VAL A 404 -4.19 14.31 -18.41
CA VAL A 404 -4.48 12.91 -18.02
C VAL A 404 -3.87 12.57 -16.65
N VAL A 405 -2.64 12.99 -16.39
CA VAL A 405 -1.95 12.70 -15.13
C VAL A 405 -2.54 13.50 -13.96
N ILE A 406 -2.89 14.77 -14.17
CA ILE A 406 -3.42 15.66 -13.11
C ILE A 406 -4.93 15.46 -12.91
N ALA A 407 -5.72 15.45 -13.99
CA ALA A 407 -7.19 15.44 -13.96
C ALA A 407 -7.82 14.12 -14.40
N GLY A 408 -7.03 13.14 -14.82
CA GLY A 408 -7.52 11.83 -15.30
C GLY A 408 -7.94 11.85 -16.77
N TYR A 409 -8.30 10.67 -17.29
CA TYR A 409 -8.73 10.50 -18.68
C TYR A 409 -10.08 11.17 -18.96
N GLN A 410 -10.29 11.57 -20.22
CA GLN A 410 -11.60 12.04 -20.67
C GLN A 410 -12.64 10.92 -20.57
N LYS A 411 -13.81 11.22 -19.99
CA LYS A 411 -14.92 10.27 -19.93
C LYS A 411 -15.63 10.22 -21.28
N LYS A 412 -15.48 9.12 -22.02
CA LYS A 412 -16.17 8.94 -23.31
C LYS A 412 -17.68 8.73 -23.20
N ASN A 413 -18.17 8.30 -22.05
CA ASN A 413 -19.57 7.90 -21.82
C ASN A 413 -20.34 8.85 -20.89
N ALA A 414 -19.76 9.99 -20.49
CA ALA A 414 -20.48 10.99 -19.71
C ALA A 414 -21.22 11.92 -20.68
N ILE A 415 -22.48 11.62 -20.89
CA ILE A 415 -23.39 12.50 -21.65
C ILE A 415 -23.98 13.48 -20.65
N LEU A 416 -23.41 14.69 -20.59
CA LEU A 416 -24.04 15.80 -19.89
C LEU A 416 -25.30 16.19 -20.65
N THR A 417 -26.39 16.47 -19.96
CA THR A 417 -27.55 17.10 -20.58
C THR A 417 -27.18 18.51 -21.04
N ASP A 418 -27.88 19.04 -22.05
CA ASP A 418 -27.64 20.41 -22.54
C ASP A 418 -27.71 21.45 -21.41
N GLN A 419 -28.54 21.22 -20.41
CA GLN A 419 -28.65 22.10 -19.26
C GLN A 419 -27.43 22.01 -18.35
N GLU A 420 -26.98 20.78 -18.02
CA GLU A 420 -25.77 20.58 -17.23
C GLU A 420 -24.54 21.16 -17.96
N LYS A 421 -24.42 20.94 -19.26
CA LYS A 421 -23.33 21.52 -20.07
C LYS A 421 -23.31 23.04 -20.00
N LYS A 422 -24.48 23.69 -20.05
CA LYS A 422 -24.58 25.14 -19.84
C LYS A 422 -24.15 25.56 -18.46
N VAL A 423 -24.64 24.90 -17.43
CA VAL A 423 -24.28 25.22 -16.03
C VAL A 423 -22.77 25.13 -15.83
N VAL A 424 -22.15 24.03 -16.31
CA VAL A 424 -20.68 23.84 -16.20
C VAL A 424 -19.94 24.93 -16.99
N ALA A 425 -20.41 25.33 -18.20
CA ALA A 425 -19.77 26.39 -18.98
C ALA A 425 -19.77 27.72 -18.25
N TYR A 426 -20.89 28.10 -17.63
CA TYR A 426 -20.97 29.33 -16.84
C TYR A 426 -20.11 29.23 -15.57
N HIS A 427 -20.08 28.06 -14.92
CA HIS A 427 -19.25 27.80 -13.74
C HIS A 427 -17.76 28.04 -14.05
N GLU A 428 -17.23 27.40 -15.09
CA GLU A 428 -15.83 27.51 -15.46
C GLU A 428 -15.46 28.93 -15.95
N ILE A 429 -16.33 29.57 -16.71
CA ILE A 429 -16.10 30.97 -17.10
C ILE A 429 -16.22 31.90 -15.89
N GLY A 430 -17.06 31.59 -14.91
CA GLY A 430 -17.12 32.30 -13.65
C GLY A 430 -15.75 32.36 -12.95
N HIS A 431 -15.07 31.25 -12.83
CA HIS A 431 -13.70 31.20 -12.29
C HIS A 431 -12.72 32.02 -13.12
N ALA A 432 -12.73 31.81 -14.42
CA ALA A 432 -11.80 32.48 -15.34
C ALA A 432 -11.99 34.00 -15.36
N LEU A 433 -13.24 34.46 -15.41
CA LEU A 433 -13.56 35.88 -15.47
C LEU A 433 -13.22 36.61 -14.17
N VAL A 434 -13.55 36.00 -13.02
CA VAL A 434 -13.16 36.54 -11.71
C VAL A 434 -11.64 36.63 -11.60
N ALA A 435 -10.91 35.60 -12.04
CA ALA A 435 -9.45 35.62 -12.05
C ALA A 435 -8.89 36.74 -12.93
N ALA A 436 -9.37 36.87 -14.17
CA ALA A 436 -8.86 37.83 -15.15
C ALA A 436 -9.16 39.29 -14.79
N LYS A 437 -10.20 39.56 -14.01
CA LYS A 437 -10.60 40.92 -13.59
C LYS A 437 -10.00 41.35 -12.26
N GLN A 438 -9.16 40.53 -11.65
CA GLN A 438 -8.44 40.83 -10.39
C GLN A 438 -6.97 41.15 -10.68
N THR A 439 -6.38 42.00 -9.82
CA THR A 439 -4.94 42.21 -9.77
C THR A 439 -4.24 41.00 -9.13
N ASN A 440 -2.99 40.76 -9.49
CA ASN A 440 -2.16 39.69 -8.91
C ASN A 440 -2.81 38.27 -8.97
N SER A 441 -3.51 37.99 -10.06
CA SER A 441 -4.09 36.68 -10.34
C SER A 441 -3.30 35.98 -11.45
N ALA A 442 -3.08 34.68 -11.27
CA ALA A 442 -2.39 33.89 -12.30
C ALA A 442 -3.17 33.87 -13.61
N PRO A 443 -2.51 33.97 -14.79
CA PRO A 443 -3.16 34.00 -16.08
C PRO A 443 -3.92 32.69 -16.37
N VAL A 444 -5.09 32.81 -16.96
CA VAL A 444 -5.87 31.68 -17.46
C VAL A 444 -5.14 31.03 -18.62
N GLN A 445 -4.88 29.75 -18.57
CA GLN A 445 -4.20 28.99 -19.62
C GLN A 445 -5.18 28.19 -20.48
N LYS A 446 -6.18 27.58 -19.87
CA LYS A 446 -7.15 26.72 -20.55
C LYS A 446 -8.44 26.62 -19.73
N ILE A 447 -9.57 26.57 -20.41
CA ILE A 447 -10.88 26.32 -19.82
C ILE A 447 -11.53 25.17 -20.60
N THR A 448 -12.08 24.17 -19.91
CA THR A 448 -12.76 23.05 -20.58
C THR A 448 -13.95 22.58 -19.78
N ILE A 449 -14.97 22.10 -20.49
CA ILE A 449 -16.16 21.46 -19.92
C ILE A 449 -16.23 19.97 -20.28
N VAL A 450 -15.11 19.40 -20.71
CA VAL A 450 -15.00 17.96 -21.00
C VAL A 450 -14.81 17.18 -19.70
N PRO A 451 -15.75 16.27 -19.32
CA PRO A 451 -15.67 15.55 -18.08
C PRO A 451 -14.46 14.61 -17.99
N ARG A 452 -13.83 14.54 -16.80
CA ARG A 452 -12.66 13.71 -16.53
C ARG A 452 -12.97 12.59 -15.53
N THR A 453 -12.12 11.56 -15.49
CA THR A 453 -12.29 10.39 -14.59
C THR A 453 -12.06 10.72 -13.11
N SER A 454 -11.39 11.82 -12.79
CA SER A 454 -11.26 12.34 -11.41
C SER A 454 -12.58 12.81 -10.79
N GLY A 455 -13.65 12.92 -11.61
CA GLY A 455 -14.97 13.40 -11.16
C GLY A 455 -15.25 14.86 -11.56
N ALA A 456 -14.27 15.61 -12.02
CA ALA A 456 -14.46 16.95 -12.54
C ALA A 456 -15.31 16.92 -13.81
N LEU A 457 -16.34 17.80 -13.87
CA LEU A 457 -17.20 17.98 -15.04
C LEU A 457 -16.62 19.02 -16.01
N GLY A 458 -15.78 19.90 -15.52
CA GLY A 458 -14.98 20.89 -16.21
C GLY A 458 -13.81 21.30 -15.34
N TYR A 459 -12.93 22.14 -15.82
CA TYR A 459 -11.92 22.85 -15.03
C TYR A 459 -11.35 24.06 -15.74
N THR A 460 -11.01 25.05 -14.94
CA THR A 460 -10.27 26.24 -15.37
C THR A 460 -8.84 26.15 -14.86
N ARG A 461 -7.88 26.16 -15.77
CA ARG A 461 -6.47 26.10 -15.42
C ARG A 461 -5.84 27.47 -15.44
N GLN A 462 -5.20 27.80 -14.32
CA GLN A 462 -4.35 28.98 -14.17
C GLN A 462 -2.88 28.54 -14.16
N GLY A 463 -2.00 29.32 -14.80
CA GLY A 463 -0.57 29.06 -14.84
C GLY A 463 0.18 30.08 -13.99
N GLU A 464 1.07 29.61 -13.11
CA GLU A 464 1.97 30.52 -12.39
C GLU A 464 3.11 30.96 -13.33
N GLU A 465 3.35 32.27 -13.41
CA GLU A 465 4.53 32.83 -14.05
C GLU A 465 5.67 32.91 -13.03
N GLY A 466 6.53 31.86 -12.99
CA GLY A 466 7.72 31.83 -12.14
C GLY A 466 7.54 31.17 -10.76
N ASN A 467 8.59 31.20 -9.94
CA ASN A 467 8.60 30.67 -8.57
C ASN A 467 8.04 31.75 -7.63
N HIS A 468 6.77 31.61 -7.25
CA HIS A 468 6.11 32.51 -6.32
C HIS A 468 6.15 31.91 -4.91
N TYR A 469 7.12 32.36 -4.09
CA TYR A 469 7.33 31.81 -2.75
C TYR A 469 6.51 32.49 -1.64
N LEU A 470 6.09 33.74 -1.87
CA LEU A 470 5.36 34.54 -0.88
C LEU A 470 4.07 35.06 -1.49
N MET A 471 2.95 34.80 -0.83
CA MET A 471 1.64 35.34 -1.20
C MET A 471 1.23 36.41 -0.19
N SER A 472 0.79 37.55 -0.69
CA SER A 472 0.19 38.60 0.15
C SER A 472 -1.22 38.21 0.58
N GLN A 473 -1.75 38.90 1.60
CA GLN A 473 -3.14 38.74 2.03
C GLN A 473 -4.11 38.98 0.86
N GLU A 474 -3.87 40.03 0.05
CA GLU A 474 -4.71 40.37 -1.10
C GLU A 474 -4.72 39.25 -2.15
N GLU A 475 -3.57 38.65 -2.43
CA GLU A 475 -3.48 37.52 -3.39
C GLU A 475 -4.26 36.30 -2.91
N LEU A 476 -4.18 35.96 -1.61
CA LEU A 476 -4.94 34.87 -1.03
C LEU A 476 -6.45 35.14 -1.03
N GLU A 477 -6.86 36.39 -0.71
CA GLU A 477 -8.25 36.82 -0.82
C GLU A 477 -8.76 36.75 -2.27
N ASN A 478 -7.95 37.17 -3.23
CA ASN A 478 -8.27 37.08 -4.65
C ASN A 478 -8.42 35.62 -5.11
N LYS A 479 -7.57 34.72 -4.59
CA LYS A 479 -7.67 33.29 -4.86
C LYS A 479 -8.96 32.68 -4.30
N ILE A 480 -9.40 33.10 -3.10
CA ILE A 480 -10.69 32.69 -2.53
C ILE A 480 -11.85 33.22 -3.41
N ALA A 481 -11.78 34.48 -3.85
CA ALA A 481 -12.80 35.04 -4.73
C ALA A 481 -12.89 34.27 -6.06
N THR A 482 -11.74 33.90 -6.64
CA THR A 482 -11.68 33.06 -7.83
C THR A 482 -12.33 31.69 -7.60
N LEU A 483 -12.01 31.01 -6.49
CA LEU A 483 -12.61 29.72 -6.14
C LEU A 483 -14.14 29.80 -5.96
N THR A 484 -14.66 30.94 -5.49
CA THR A 484 -16.12 31.15 -5.36
C THR A 484 -16.80 31.58 -6.66
N GLY A 485 -16.02 31.91 -7.71
CA GLY A 485 -16.50 32.47 -8.98
C GLY A 485 -17.45 31.56 -9.76
N GLY A 486 -17.19 30.24 -9.78
CA GLY A 486 -18.07 29.29 -10.44
C GLY A 486 -19.46 29.24 -9.82
N ARG A 487 -19.52 29.14 -8.48
CA ARG A 487 -20.78 29.19 -7.73
C ARG A 487 -21.51 30.52 -7.91
N ALA A 488 -20.78 31.64 -7.88
CA ALA A 488 -21.34 32.97 -8.10
C ALA A 488 -21.96 33.11 -9.49
N ALA A 489 -21.36 32.55 -10.53
CA ALA A 489 -21.91 32.51 -11.87
C ALA A 489 -23.20 31.69 -11.97
N GLU A 490 -23.26 30.54 -11.32
CA GLU A 490 -24.49 29.73 -11.27
C GLU A 490 -25.64 30.50 -10.61
N GLU A 491 -25.42 31.13 -9.45
CA GLU A 491 -26.41 31.91 -8.74
C GLU A 491 -26.90 33.14 -9.54
N LEU A 492 -25.97 33.83 -10.18
CA LEU A 492 -26.28 35.01 -10.99
C LEU A 492 -27.11 34.67 -12.24
N VAL A 493 -26.85 33.52 -12.87
CA VAL A 493 -27.45 33.18 -14.18
C VAL A 493 -28.68 32.31 -14.04
N PHE A 494 -28.59 31.28 -13.20
CA PHE A 494 -29.64 30.25 -13.07
C PHE A 494 -30.47 30.40 -11.80
N HIS A 495 -30.14 31.35 -10.92
CA HIS A 495 -30.77 31.52 -9.60
C HIS A 495 -30.84 30.23 -8.79
N SER A 496 -29.85 29.39 -8.99
CA SER A 496 -29.74 28.07 -8.40
C SER A 496 -28.28 27.74 -8.12
N ALA A 497 -28.08 26.74 -7.28
CA ALA A 497 -26.79 26.24 -6.87
C ALA A 497 -26.68 24.76 -7.17
N SER A 498 -25.61 24.35 -7.83
CA SER A 498 -25.33 22.95 -8.07
C SER A 498 -24.34 22.37 -7.06
N THR A 499 -24.16 21.05 -7.12
CA THR A 499 -23.14 20.34 -6.33
C THR A 499 -21.73 20.45 -6.93
N GLY A 500 -21.60 21.09 -8.10
CA GLY A 500 -20.33 21.22 -8.83
C GLY A 500 -19.23 21.95 -8.06
N ALA A 501 -19.63 22.96 -7.26
CA ALA A 501 -18.71 23.77 -6.46
C ALA A 501 -18.14 23.09 -5.20
N SER A 502 -18.37 21.80 -4.99
CA SER A 502 -17.98 21.10 -3.74
C SER A 502 -16.47 21.22 -3.45
N ASN A 503 -15.62 20.97 -4.44
CA ASN A 503 -14.18 21.05 -4.30
C ASN A 503 -13.70 22.50 -4.08
N ASP A 504 -14.30 23.47 -4.78
CA ASP A 504 -13.95 24.88 -4.66
C ASP A 504 -14.27 25.42 -3.27
N ILE A 505 -15.42 25.03 -2.72
CA ILE A 505 -15.83 25.34 -1.35
C ILE A 505 -14.83 24.78 -0.35
N GLU A 506 -14.40 23.52 -0.52
CA GLU A 506 -13.40 22.90 0.35
C GLU A 506 -12.06 23.65 0.29
N GLN A 507 -11.57 23.98 -0.90
CA GLN A 507 -10.31 24.70 -1.07
C GLN A 507 -10.39 26.13 -0.55
N ALA A 508 -11.46 26.86 -0.84
CA ALA A 508 -11.68 28.19 -0.30
C ALA A 508 -11.71 28.22 1.24
N THR A 509 -12.37 27.22 1.85
CA THR A 509 -12.44 27.08 3.30
C THR A 509 -11.07 26.76 3.91
N LYS A 510 -10.31 25.84 3.31
CA LYS A 510 -8.94 25.50 3.75
C LYS A 510 -8.02 26.73 3.68
N LEU A 511 -8.10 27.48 2.59
CA LEU A 511 -7.28 28.67 2.41
C LEU A 511 -7.64 29.77 3.40
N ALA A 512 -8.93 30.07 3.56
CA ALA A 512 -9.41 31.05 4.54
C ALA A 512 -9.01 30.68 5.97
N ARG A 513 -9.11 29.40 6.33
CA ARG A 513 -8.67 28.89 7.63
C ARG A 513 -7.18 29.10 7.83
N ALA A 514 -6.34 28.72 6.84
CA ALA A 514 -4.89 28.91 6.92
C ALA A 514 -4.48 30.39 7.07
N MET A 515 -5.17 31.31 6.39
CA MET A 515 -4.95 32.75 6.55
C MET A 515 -5.11 33.22 8.00
N ILE A 516 -6.13 32.70 8.69
CA ILE A 516 -6.46 33.08 10.05
C ILE A 516 -5.56 32.35 11.06
N THR A 517 -5.41 31.03 10.93
CA THR A 517 -4.79 30.20 11.97
C THR A 517 -3.28 30.06 11.84
N ARG A 518 -2.73 30.25 10.63
CA ARG A 518 -1.33 29.97 10.31
C ARG A 518 -0.53 31.19 9.89
N TYR A 519 -1.13 32.06 9.08
CA TYR A 519 -0.39 33.17 8.46
C TYR A 519 -0.52 34.49 9.22
N GLY A 520 -1.33 34.52 10.29
CA GLY A 520 -1.52 35.74 11.09
C GLY A 520 -2.20 36.88 10.33
N MET A 521 -3.09 36.54 9.36
CA MET A 521 -3.78 37.53 8.50
C MET A 521 -5.19 37.87 9.04
N SER A 522 -5.38 37.74 10.34
CA SER A 522 -6.61 38.18 11.05
C SER A 522 -6.29 39.38 11.91
N SER A 523 -7.15 40.40 11.89
CA SER A 523 -7.02 41.57 12.75
C SER A 523 -7.20 41.24 14.24
N ASP A 524 -7.93 40.17 14.56
CA ASP A 524 -8.31 39.83 15.94
C ASP A 524 -7.28 38.94 16.61
N PHE A 525 -6.56 38.12 15.83
CA PHE A 525 -5.56 37.18 16.34
C PHE A 525 -4.13 37.61 16.07
N ASP A 526 -3.92 38.54 15.10
CA ASP A 526 -2.63 39.07 14.73
C ASP A 526 -1.59 37.94 14.53
N MET A 527 -0.40 38.06 15.08
CA MET A 527 0.75 37.11 14.90
C MET A 527 0.69 35.89 15.83
N VAL A 528 -0.50 35.30 16.04
CA VAL A 528 -0.66 34.10 16.86
C VAL A 528 -0.88 32.86 15.97
N ALA A 529 -0.06 31.83 16.15
CA ALA A 529 -0.25 30.53 15.52
C ALA A 529 -1.30 29.71 16.30
N LEU A 530 -2.45 29.47 15.69
CA LEU A 530 -3.60 28.80 16.31
C LEU A 530 -3.77 27.34 15.87
N GLU A 531 -2.88 26.86 14.97
CA GLU A 531 -2.86 25.45 14.54
C GLU A 531 -1.45 24.90 14.48
N THR A 532 -1.34 23.58 14.64
CA THR A 532 -0.13 22.79 14.37
C THR A 532 -0.37 21.92 13.16
N VAL A 533 0.56 21.99 12.19
CA VAL A 533 0.49 21.15 10.98
C VAL A 533 1.22 19.85 11.24
N GLN A 534 0.52 18.73 11.01
CA GLN A 534 1.10 17.40 10.94
C GLN A 534 1.07 16.95 9.48
N ASN A 535 2.02 16.09 9.09
CA ASN A 535 2.13 15.57 7.72
C ASN A 535 2.38 16.65 6.64
N GLN A 536 3.35 17.52 6.87
CA GLN A 536 3.67 18.66 6.00
C GLN A 536 3.78 18.30 4.50
N TYR A 537 4.30 17.11 4.17
CA TYR A 537 4.51 16.65 2.79
C TYR A 537 3.37 15.77 2.22
N LEU A 538 2.32 15.47 3.02
CA LEU A 538 1.23 14.56 2.63
C LEU A 538 -0.15 15.22 2.71
N GLY A 539 -0.21 16.53 2.53
CA GLY A 539 -1.48 17.25 2.50
C GLY A 539 -1.88 17.90 3.84
N GLY A 540 -1.02 17.79 4.86
CA GLY A 540 -1.09 18.60 6.07
C GLY A 540 -2.37 18.46 6.89
N ASP A 541 -2.48 17.42 7.72
CA ASP A 541 -3.50 17.41 8.75
C ASP A 541 -3.18 18.51 9.77
N ALA A 542 -4.05 19.52 9.84
CA ALA A 542 -3.93 20.61 10.79
C ALA A 542 -4.80 20.32 12.02
N SER A 543 -4.22 20.46 13.20
CA SER A 543 -4.95 20.39 14.46
C SER A 543 -4.94 21.76 15.15
N LEU A 544 -6.11 22.22 15.56
CA LEU A 544 -6.23 23.48 16.30
C LEU A 544 -5.53 23.37 17.67
N ALA A 545 -4.72 24.37 17.98
CA ALA A 545 -3.98 24.52 19.24
C ALA A 545 -4.53 25.70 20.07
N CYS A 546 -5.85 25.74 20.26
CA CYS A 546 -6.55 26.84 20.92
C CYS A 546 -7.74 26.33 21.74
N SER A 547 -8.35 27.24 22.53
CA SER A 547 -9.57 26.95 23.30
C SER A 547 -10.79 26.77 22.38
N ALA A 548 -11.85 26.14 22.91
CA ALA A 548 -13.11 25.98 22.16
C ALA A 548 -13.76 27.33 21.80
N GLU A 549 -13.60 28.34 22.61
CA GLU A 549 -14.09 29.69 22.35
C GLU A 549 -13.35 30.34 21.18
N THR A 550 -12.02 30.24 21.18
CA THR A 550 -11.19 30.72 20.06
C THR A 550 -11.50 29.94 18.77
N ALA A 551 -11.72 28.62 18.84
CA ALA A 551 -12.10 27.82 17.70
C ALA A 551 -13.43 28.27 17.07
N ALA A 552 -14.43 28.61 17.89
CA ALA A 552 -15.72 29.17 17.43
C ALA A 552 -15.55 30.54 16.77
N GLU A 553 -14.60 31.35 17.25
CA GLU A 553 -14.28 32.65 16.65
C GLU A 553 -13.60 32.47 15.30
N ILE A 554 -12.63 31.53 15.19
CA ILE A 554 -11.99 31.16 13.92
C ILE A 554 -13.05 30.77 12.91
N ASP A 555 -14.01 29.92 13.28
CA ASP A 555 -15.07 29.47 12.37
C ASP A 555 -15.93 30.63 11.88
N ARG A 556 -16.26 31.57 12.74
CA ARG A 556 -16.98 32.80 12.33
C ARG A 556 -16.21 33.63 11.33
N GLN A 557 -14.91 33.86 11.57
CA GLN A 557 -14.07 34.64 10.66
C GLN A 557 -13.86 33.95 9.32
N VAL A 558 -13.71 32.61 9.29
CA VAL A 558 -13.65 31.83 8.06
C VAL A 558 -14.91 32.02 7.21
N VAL A 559 -16.10 31.91 7.83
CA VAL A 559 -17.37 32.10 7.14
C VAL A 559 -17.50 33.54 6.61
N GLU A 560 -17.11 34.53 7.40
CA GLU A 560 -17.19 35.95 7.01
C GLU A 560 -16.21 36.26 5.88
N LEU A 561 -14.98 35.73 5.94
CA LEU A 561 -13.97 35.91 4.86
C LEU A 561 -14.45 35.30 3.54
N VAL A 562 -14.89 34.03 3.57
CA VAL A 562 -15.38 33.35 2.35
C VAL A 562 -16.61 34.08 1.78
N LYS A 563 -17.56 34.51 2.63
CA LYS A 563 -18.73 35.26 2.20
C LYS A 563 -18.36 36.59 1.54
N ARG A 564 -17.46 37.35 2.16
CA ARG A 564 -16.96 38.62 1.61
C ARG A 564 -16.32 38.44 0.23
N GLN A 565 -15.53 37.37 0.04
CA GLN A 565 -14.90 37.10 -1.23
C GLN A 565 -15.90 36.57 -2.28
N HIS A 566 -16.90 35.81 -1.85
CA HIS A 566 -18.02 35.43 -2.71
C HIS A 566 -18.85 36.63 -3.19
N GLU A 567 -19.13 37.59 -2.32
CA GLU A 567 -19.80 38.88 -2.67
C GLU A 567 -18.95 39.69 -3.65
N LYS A 568 -17.60 39.68 -3.51
CA LYS A 568 -16.67 40.27 -4.46
C LYS A 568 -16.78 39.59 -5.84
N ALA A 569 -16.78 38.26 -5.89
CA ALA A 569 -16.96 37.52 -7.14
C ALA A 569 -18.29 37.83 -7.83
N ASN A 570 -19.39 37.85 -7.08
CA ASN A 570 -20.71 38.22 -7.57
C ASN A 570 -20.73 39.64 -8.19
N ARG A 571 -20.06 40.60 -7.55
CA ARG A 571 -19.94 41.95 -8.06
C ARG A 571 -19.18 41.98 -9.39
N ILE A 572 -18.01 41.35 -9.46
CA ILE A 572 -17.19 41.27 -10.68
C ILE A 572 -18.00 40.67 -11.85
N LEU A 573 -18.72 39.57 -11.58
CA LEU A 573 -19.51 38.89 -12.61
C LEU A 573 -20.73 39.75 -13.06
N SER A 574 -21.39 40.42 -12.11
CA SER A 574 -22.52 41.31 -12.43
C SER A 574 -22.10 42.50 -13.30
N GLU A 575 -20.95 43.10 -12.97
CA GLU A 575 -20.38 44.21 -13.74
C GLU A 575 -19.93 43.79 -15.15
N ASN A 576 -19.61 42.51 -15.37
CA ASN A 576 -19.13 41.95 -16.62
C ASN A 576 -20.11 40.93 -17.22
N ARG A 577 -21.41 41.08 -16.96
CA ARG A 577 -22.45 40.11 -17.34
C ARG A 577 -22.46 39.79 -18.84
N GLU A 578 -22.31 40.76 -19.71
CA GLU A 578 -22.30 40.57 -21.17
C GLU A 578 -21.13 39.66 -21.58
N LYS A 579 -19.94 39.90 -21.02
CA LYS A 579 -18.77 39.08 -21.29
C LYS A 579 -18.88 37.66 -20.71
N LEU A 580 -19.52 37.51 -19.54
CA LEU A 580 -19.83 36.20 -18.99
C LEU A 580 -20.71 35.37 -19.95
N ASP A 581 -21.78 35.99 -20.48
CA ASP A 581 -22.71 35.32 -21.39
C ASP A 581 -22.06 35.00 -22.75
N GLU A 582 -21.21 35.87 -23.28
CA GLU A 582 -20.47 35.69 -24.52
C GLU A 582 -19.46 34.53 -24.41
N LEU A 583 -18.61 34.56 -23.39
CA LEU A 583 -17.59 33.57 -23.16
C LEU A 583 -18.19 32.18 -22.82
N ALA A 584 -19.25 32.14 -22.01
CA ALA A 584 -19.93 30.90 -21.67
C ALA A 584 -20.56 30.23 -22.90
N ARG A 585 -21.16 31.02 -23.82
CA ARG A 585 -21.68 30.51 -25.08
C ARG A 585 -20.56 29.97 -25.97
N TYR A 586 -19.46 30.70 -26.08
CA TYR A 586 -18.31 30.26 -26.87
C TYR A 586 -17.69 28.96 -26.31
N LEU A 587 -17.55 28.86 -24.97
CA LEU A 587 -17.10 27.63 -24.32
C LEU A 587 -18.09 26.47 -24.50
N TYR A 588 -19.40 26.73 -24.41
CA TYR A 588 -20.42 25.70 -24.64
C TYR A 588 -20.33 25.10 -26.06
N GLU A 589 -20.03 25.92 -27.08
CA GLU A 589 -19.92 25.49 -28.49
C GLU A 589 -18.60 24.75 -28.74
N LYS A 590 -17.47 25.28 -28.22
CA LYS A 590 -16.13 24.73 -28.46
C LYS A 590 -15.70 23.62 -27.49
N GLU A 591 -16.38 23.53 -26.35
CA GLU A 591 -16.08 22.62 -25.23
C GLU A 591 -14.72 22.84 -24.56
N THR A 592 -13.76 23.45 -25.25
CA THR A 592 -12.42 23.78 -24.73
C THR A 592 -11.92 25.04 -25.40
N ILE A 593 -11.44 26.01 -24.63
CA ILE A 593 -10.84 27.25 -25.12
C ILE A 593 -9.47 27.47 -24.45
N THR A 594 -8.57 28.10 -25.21
CA THR A 594 -7.24 28.49 -24.69
C THR A 594 -7.33 29.80 -23.92
N GLY A 595 -6.32 30.09 -23.10
CA GLY A 595 -6.22 31.37 -22.40
C GLY A 595 -6.12 32.57 -23.37
N ASP A 596 -5.44 32.40 -24.51
CA ASP A 596 -5.32 33.44 -25.53
C ASP A 596 -6.68 33.76 -26.15
N GLU A 597 -7.46 32.76 -26.55
CA GLU A 597 -8.83 32.92 -27.06
C GLU A 597 -9.76 33.60 -26.04
N PHE A 598 -9.64 33.17 -24.77
CA PHE A 598 -10.38 33.77 -23.66
C PHE A 598 -10.05 35.25 -23.50
N MET A 599 -8.76 35.62 -23.49
CA MET A 599 -8.31 37.00 -23.36
C MET A 599 -8.66 37.87 -24.58
N GLU A 600 -8.63 37.30 -25.79
CA GLU A 600 -9.04 37.99 -27.00
C GLU A 600 -10.51 38.44 -26.91
N ILE A 601 -11.42 37.53 -26.54
CA ILE A 601 -12.85 37.84 -26.38
C ILE A 601 -13.08 38.81 -25.20
N LEU A 602 -12.35 38.64 -24.10
CA LEU A 602 -12.50 39.51 -22.91
C LEU A 602 -12.10 40.96 -23.19
N ASN A 603 -11.15 41.21 -24.10
CA ASN A 603 -10.60 42.54 -24.41
C ASN A 603 -11.28 43.22 -25.60
N GLN A 604 -12.11 42.50 -26.38
CA GLN A 604 -12.98 43.07 -27.40
C GLN A 604 -14.15 43.84 -26.77
#